data_ff9bf07106a34d31d0551d26e2205122
#
_entry.id   ff9bf07106a34d31d0551d26e2205122
#
_cell.length_a   1.000
_cell.length_b   1.000
_cell.length_c   1.000
_cell.angle_alpha   90.00
_cell.angle_beta   90.00
_cell.angle_gamma   90.00
#
_symmetry.space_group_name_H-M   'P 1'
#
loop_
_entity.id
_entity.type
_entity.pdbx_description
1 polymer ?
#
loop_
_entity_poly.entity_id
_entity_poly.type
_entity_poly.pdbx_seq_one_letter_code
_entity_poly.pdbx_strand_id
1 'polypeptide(L)'
;MRTAVTVPIAHPIIGQEERQRILEVLSSGILVADRMVREFEEAFAAYLGGPHAVATSSGTTALQVALEALGIGDGDRVVPTPFTFAAPSHAILHARARPVFADVDPRTYNLDPAAVEAAVRQSGARAVIVVHLFGLPCDTAAIGEVVRRHNLLLIEDCAQAHGAAFLGRKAGTFGHAAVFSFYPTKNMTTGEGGMIVTPDAEVDRRARLLVDPRFGGEYVYDVVGYNFRMTDIAAAMGVPQLRRLDGHNETRRRHAHALTAAFRDLDWLQVPVEPPGAYHVYTQYTVRVRQREAFMAHLAREGIGHKIFYPMLIPHTPAYRRLGFDGDFPVADTLTKEVLSLPVHPALSADDLHRVIDAVRSFHPR
;
A
#
# COMPACT_ATOMS: atom_id res chain seq x y z
N MET A 1 -32.40 -13.37 3.07
CA MET A 1 -32.10 -12.01 3.53
C MET A 1 -30.60 -11.93 3.76
N ARG A 2 -29.89 -10.91 3.22
CA ARG A 2 -28.47 -10.69 3.59
C ARG A 2 -28.45 -10.17 5.03
N THR A 3 -27.81 -10.86 5.94
CA THR A 3 -27.59 -10.38 7.31
C THR A 3 -26.81 -9.06 7.22
N ALA A 4 -27.27 -8.02 7.93
CA ALA A 4 -26.56 -6.75 7.93
C ALA A 4 -25.14 -6.95 8.52
N VAL A 5 -24.10 -6.41 7.85
CA VAL A 5 -22.74 -6.40 8.38
C VAL A 5 -22.74 -5.52 9.61
N THR A 6 -22.42 -6.11 10.76
CA THR A 6 -22.41 -5.41 12.05
C THR A 6 -20.99 -5.04 12.50
N VAL A 7 -19.97 -5.83 12.07
CA VAL A 7 -18.55 -5.51 12.27
C VAL A 7 -17.92 -5.30 10.89
N PRO A 8 -17.71 -4.05 10.43
CA PRO A 8 -17.21 -3.78 9.08
C PRO A 8 -15.72 -4.14 8.95
N ILE A 9 -15.27 -4.45 7.71
CA ILE A 9 -13.85 -4.76 7.42
C ILE A 9 -12.94 -3.53 7.58
N ALA A 10 -13.47 -2.33 7.40
CA ALA A 10 -12.74 -1.07 7.54
C ALA A 10 -13.67 0.04 8.03
N HIS A 11 -13.13 0.96 8.81
CA HIS A 11 -13.85 2.13 9.31
C HIS A 11 -12.86 3.29 9.46
N PRO A 12 -12.86 4.29 8.55
CA PRO A 12 -12.01 5.46 8.68
C PRO A 12 -12.46 6.34 9.86
N ILE A 13 -11.50 6.85 10.63
CA ILE A 13 -11.76 7.71 11.78
C ILE A 13 -11.49 9.15 11.36
N ILE A 14 -12.55 9.97 11.29
CA ILE A 14 -12.50 11.40 10.99
C ILE A 14 -12.92 12.18 12.25
N GLY A 15 -11.97 12.92 12.80
CA GLY A 15 -12.17 13.70 14.03
C GLY A 15 -12.62 15.15 13.79
N GLN A 16 -12.68 15.90 14.88
CA GLN A 16 -13.06 17.31 14.83
C GLN A 16 -12.00 18.17 14.17
N GLU A 17 -10.72 17.84 14.34
CA GLU A 17 -9.60 18.60 13.77
C GLU A 17 -9.62 18.57 12.23
N GLU A 18 -9.86 17.40 11.61
CA GLU A 18 -10.01 17.31 10.16
C GLU A 18 -11.17 18.16 9.65
N ARG A 19 -12.31 18.09 10.33
CA ARG A 19 -13.50 18.90 9.95
C ARG A 19 -13.19 20.39 10.01
N GLN A 20 -12.55 20.84 11.08
CA GLN A 20 -12.20 22.25 11.27
C GLN A 20 -11.22 22.72 10.18
N ARG A 21 -10.17 21.97 9.90
CA ARG A 21 -9.18 22.34 8.89
C ARG A 21 -9.80 22.39 7.47
N ILE A 22 -10.72 21.47 7.15
CA ILE A 22 -11.47 21.54 5.89
C ILE A 22 -12.31 22.83 5.82
N LEU A 23 -12.99 23.21 6.88
CA LEU A 23 -13.76 24.45 6.93
C LEU A 23 -12.89 25.70 6.79
N GLU A 24 -11.67 25.70 7.34
CA GLU A 24 -10.68 26.77 7.14
C GLU A 24 -10.32 26.91 5.66
N VAL A 25 -10.06 25.79 4.95
CA VAL A 25 -9.79 25.81 3.50
C VAL A 25 -11.00 26.37 2.73
N LEU A 26 -12.22 25.89 3.02
CA LEU A 26 -13.43 26.37 2.34
C LEU A 26 -13.63 27.86 2.56
N SER A 27 -13.35 28.36 3.77
CA SER A 27 -13.50 29.78 4.13
C SER A 27 -12.42 30.66 3.47
N SER A 28 -11.24 30.11 3.17
CA SER A 28 -10.17 30.87 2.49
C SER A 28 -10.43 31.08 1.00
N GLY A 29 -11.26 30.23 0.37
CA GLY A 29 -11.47 30.19 -1.07
C GLY A 29 -10.30 29.63 -1.89
N ILE A 30 -9.16 29.26 -1.26
CA ILE A 30 -8.00 28.65 -1.89
C ILE A 30 -8.13 27.13 -1.80
N LEU A 31 -8.68 26.51 -2.85
CA LEU A 31 -9.06 25.09 -2.83
C LEU A 31 -8.02 24.16 -3.46
N VAL A 32 -7.13 24.69 -4.30
CA VAL A 32 -6.06 23.96 -4.99
C VAL A 32 -4.81 23.85 -4.13
N ALA A 33 -3.80 23.14 -4.62
CA ALA A 33 -2.53 22.95 -3.92
C ALA A 33 -1.88 24.29 -3.50
N ASP A 34 -1.82 24.52 -2.20
CA ASP A 34 -1.17 25.68 -1.59
C ASP A 34 -0.67 25.36 -0.17
N ARG A 35 -1.11 26.10 0.85
CA ARG A 35 -0.61 26.02 2.23
C ARG A 35 -0.80 24.64 2.87
N MET A 36 -2.00 24.03 2.76
CA MET A 36 -2.27 22.75 3.42
C MET A 36 -1.46 21.61 2.78
N VAL A 37 -1.25 21.66 1.47
CA VAL A 37 -0.40 20.70 0.76
C VAL A 37 1.03 20.83 1.24
N ARG A 38 1.61 22.04 1.31
CA ARG A 38 2.97 22.24 1.82
C ARG A 38 3.14 21.77 3.26
N GLU A 39 2.22 22.15 4.16
CA GLU A 39 2.25 21.69 5.56
C GLU A 39 2.24 20.16 5.65
N PHE A 40 1.43 19.50 4.79
CA PHE A 40 1.34 18.05 4.81
C PHE A 40 2.60 17.39 4.24
N GLU A 41 3.17 17.90 3.14
CA GLU A 41 4.45 17.43 2.60
C GLU A 41 5.58 17.55 3.62
N GLU A 42 5.74 18.71 4.26
CA GLU A 42 6.74 18.95 5.29
C GLU A 42 6.58 18.01 6.50
N ALA A 43 5.35 17.89 7.00
CA ALA A 43 5.07 17.00 8.13
C ALA A 43 5.34 15.53 7.79
N PHE A 44 4.99 15.09 6.57
CA PHE A 44 5.18 13.72 6.14
C PHE A 44 6.67 13.40 5.90
N ALA A 45 7.42 14.33 5.30
CA ALA A 45 8.87 14.24 5.15
C ALA A 45 9.56 14.13 6.54
N ALA A 46 9.20 15.01 7.47
CA ALA A 46 9.73 14.97 8.84
C ALA A 46 9.39 13.65 9.56
N TYR A 47 8.19 13.11 9.39
CA TYR A 47 7.78 11.82 9.94
C TYR A 47 8.66 10.65 9.48
N LEU A 48 9.13 10.68 8.23
CA LEU A 48 10.01 9.67 7.65
C LEU A 48 11.52 9.94 7.88
N GLY A 49 11.87 11.07 8.50
CA GLY A 49 13.26 11.43 8.79
C GLY A 49 13.89 12.41 7.80
N GLY A 50 13.07 13.21 7.14
CA GLY A 50 13.50 14.39 6.44
C GLY A 50 13.80 14.31 4.94
N PRO A 51 13.40 13.24 4.18
CA PRO A 51 13.51 13.29 2.73
C PRO A 51 12.53 14.29 2.13
N HIS A 52 12.63 14.48 0.80
CA HIS A 52 11.64 15.28 0.07
C HIS A 52 10.31 14.53 -0.05
N ALA A 53 9.20 15.27 -0.03
CA ALA A 53 7.86 14.73 -0.20
C ALA A 53 7.06 15.58 -1.20
N VAL A 54 6.35 14.92 -2.12
CA VAL A 54 5.52 15.54 -3.15
C VAL A 54 4.12 14.92 -3.11
N ALA A 55 3.12 15.72 -2.76
CA ALA A 55 1.74 15.27 -2.68
C ALA A 55 1.12 15.14 -4.07
N THR A 56 0.32 14.09 -4.25
CA THR A 56 -0.37 13.76 -5.50
C THR A 56 -1.85 13.45 -5.29
N SER A 57 -2.62 13.40 -6.36
CA SER A 57 -4.06 13.12 -6.31
C SER A 57 -4.41 11.68 -5.88
N SER A 58 -3.48 10.74 -5.99
CA SER A 58 -3.68 9.34 -5.57
C SER A 58 -2.35 8.58 -5.48
N GLY A 59 -2.32 7.43 -4.79
CA GLY A 59 -1.14 6.55 -4.79
C GLY A 59 -0.79 6.02 -6.19
N THR A 60 -1.75 5.84 -7.08
CA THR A 60 -1.50 5.40 -8.46
C THR A 60 -0.76 6.45 -9.27
N THR A 61 -1.19 7.72 -9.17
CA THR A 61 -0.49 8.84 -9.83
C THR A 61 0.88 9.08 -9.22
N ALA A 62 1.03 8.88 -7.91
CA ALA A 62 2.33 8.93 -7.25
C ALA A 62 3.30 7.87 -7.79
N LEU A 63 2.86 6.61 -7.99
CA LEU A 63 3.69 5.55 -8.58
C LEU A 63 4.13 5.89 -10.01
N GLN A 64 3.20 6.36 -10.84
CA GLN A 64 3.51 6.77 -12.22
C GLN A 64 4.56 7.89 -12.24
N VAL A 65 4.33 8.95 -11.47
CA VAL A 65 5.25 10.09 -11.41
C VAL A 65 6.61 9.68 -10.84
N ALA A 66 6.65 8.83 -9.80
CA ALA A 66 7.91 8.35 -9.23
C ALA A 66 8.75 7.58 -10.27
N LEU A 67 8.13 6.71 -11.07
CA LEU A 67 8.81 5.99 -12.15
C LEU A 67 9.37 6.97 -13.19
N GLU A 68 8.56 7.90 -13.70
CA GLU A 68 8.98 8.88 -14.71
C GLU A 68 10.03 9.85 -14.16
N ALA A 69 9.93 10.28 -12.89
CA ALA A 69 10.93 11.14 -12.25
C ALA A 69 12.29 10.44 -12.10
N LEU A 70 12.29 9.12 -11.89
CA LEU A 70 13.49 8.28 -11.90
C LEU A 70 14.01 7.95 -13.30
N GLY A 71 13.35 8.46 -14.37
CA GLY A 71 13.73 8.24 -15.75
C GLY A 71 13.37 6.84 -16.27
N ILE A 72 12.41 6.17 -15.68
CA ILE A 72 11.83 4.93 -16.20
C ILE A 72 10.82 5.26 -17.29
N GLY A 73 10.95 4.62 -18.45
CA GLY A 73 10.10 4.90 -19.62
C GLY A 73 10.18 3.83 -20.70
N ASP A 74 10.06 4.27 -21.96
CA ASP A 74 10.03 3.40 -23.13
C ASP A 74 11.24 2.43 -23.17
N GLY A 75 10.96 1.15 -23.35
CA GLY A 75 11.96 0.11 -23.44
C GLY A 75 12.46 -0.44 -22.10
N ASP A 76 12.20 0.25 -21.00
CA ASP A 76 12.58 -0.22 -19.67
C ASP A 76 11.70 -1.40 -19.20
N ARG A 77 12.28 -2.26 -18.39
CA ARG A 77 11.58 -3.34 -17.70
C ARG A 77 11.66 -3.10 -16.20
N VAL A 78 10.55 -3.35 -15.52
CA VAL A 78 10.42 -3.17 -14.07
C VAL A 78 9.85 -4.43 -13.47
N VAL A 79 10.37 -4.88 -12.33
CA VAL A 79 9.91 -6.08 -11.62
C VAL A 79 8.90 -5.70 -10.54
N PRO A 80 7.58 -5.90 -10.74
CA PRO A 80 6.57 -5.85 -9.69
C PRO A 80 6.19 -7.24 -9.19
N THR A 81 5.40 -7.30 -8.11
CA THR A 81 4.70 -8.51 -7.67
C THR A 81 3.44 -8.76 -8.52
N PRO A 82 3.08 -10.02 -8.81
CA PRO A 82 1.80 -10.38 -9.45
C PRO A 82 0.61 -10.32 -8.48
N PHE A 83 0.88 -10.37 -7.15
CA PHE A 83 -0.10 -10.50 -6.08
C PHE A 83 -0.21 -9.22 -5.26
N THR A 84 -0.96 -8.25 -5.77
CA THR A 84 -1.20 -6.94 -5.15
C THR A 84 -2.39 -6.24 -5.81
N PHE A 85 -2.71 -5.02 -5.39
CA PHE A 85 -3.56 -4.10 -6.16
C PHE A 85 -2.88 -3.73 -7.48
N ALA A 86 -3.68 -3.40 -8.51
CA ALA A 86 -3.16 -3.21 -9.86
C ALA A 86 -2.25 -1.98 -10.05
N ALA A 87 -2.24 -1.02 -9.10
CA ALA A 87 -1.55 0.27 -9.27
C ALA A 87 -0.06 0.16 -9.61
N PRO A 88 0.77 -0.68 -8.97
CA PRO A 88 2.19 -0.81 -9.34
C PRO A 88 2.38 -1.19 -10.81
N SER A 89 1.65 -2.21 -11.26
CA SER A 89 1.75 -2.69 -12.64
C SER A 89 1.13 -1.70 -13.65
N HIS A 90 0.01 -1.06 -13.29
CA HIS A 90 -0.58 0.00 -14.13
C HIS A 90 0.37 1.19 -14.29
N ALA A 91 1.00 1.63 -13.20
CA ALA A 91 1.96 2.74 -13.25
C ALA A 91 3.17 2.44 -14.16
N ILE A 92 3.66 1.19 -14.17
CA ILE A 92 4.71 0.75 -15.10
C ILE A 92 4.24 0.92 -16.55
N LEU A 93 3.03 0.45 -16.87
CA LEU A 93 2.47 0.59 -18.24
C LEU A 93 2.19 2.06 -18.60
N HIS A 94 1.71 2.87 -17.66
CA HIS A 94 1.49 4.31 -17.89
C HIS A 94 2.80 5.06 -18.14
N ALA A 95 3.88 4.67 -17.47
CA ALA A 95 5.23 5.18 -17.76
C ALA A 95 5.83 4.60 -19.05
N ARG A 96 5.07 3.82 -19.85
CA ARG A 96 5.48 3.14 -21.07
C ARG A 96 6.60 2.11 -20.89
N ALA A 97 6.85 1.69 -19.67
CA ALA A 97 7.73 0.57 -19.35
C ALA A 97 6.96 -0.77 -19.37
N ARG A 98 7.68 -1.87 -19.27
CA ARG A 98 7.10 -3.23 -19.29
C ARG A 98 7.25 -3.92 -17.94
N PRO A 99 6.18 -4.39 -17.29
CA PRO A 99 6.28 -5.22 -16.09
C PRO A 99 6.82 -6.62 -16.41
N VAL A 100 7.70 -7.12 -15.56
CA VAL A 100 8.22 -8.50 -15.53
C VAL A 100 7.99 -9.05 -14.13
N PHE A 101 6.95 -9.84 -13.96
CA PHE A 101 6.50 -10.28 -12.65
C PHE A 101 7.44 -11.29 -12.00
N ALA A 102 7.62 -11.19 -10.68
CA ALA A 102 8.33 -12.16 -9.85
C ALA A 102 7.39 -12.69 -8.75
N ASP A 103 7.48 -13.99 -8.44
CA ASP A 103 6.61 -14.65 -7.46
C ASP A 103 6.91 -14.14 -6.03
N VAL A 104 6.11 -14.53 -5.06
CA VAL A 104 6.12 -14.05 -3.69
C VAL A 104 6.56 -15.13 -2.70
N ASP A 105 7.02 -14.72 -1.54
CA ASP A 105 7.28 -15.60 -0.42
C ASP A 105 5.93 -16.13 0.17
N PRO A 106 5.78 -17.45 0.39
CA PRO A 106 4.53 -18.06 0.82
C PRO A 106 4.11 -17.72 2.25
N ARG A 107 4.98 -17.13 3.06
CA ARG A 107 4.72 -16.79 4.46
C ARG A 107 4.37 -15.32 4.63
N THR A 108 5.10 -14.45 3.92
CA THR A 108 4.96 -12.98 4.04
C THR A 108 4.07 -12.40 2.95
N TYR A 109 3.88 -13.10 1.83
CA TYR A 109 3.16 -12.69 0.62
C TYR A 109 3.82 -11.51 -0.11
N ASN A 110 4.95 -11.04 0.37
CA ASN A 110 5.80 -10.04 -0.26
C ASN A 110 6.68 -10.68 -1.33
N LEU A 111 7.27 -9.87 -2.22
CA LEU A 111 8.21 -10.36 -3.24
C LEU A 111 9.29 -11.25 -2.62
N ASP A 112 9.51 -12.42 -3.23
CA ASP A 112 10.63 -13.31 -2.90
C ASP A 112 11.92 -12.74 -3.52
N PRO A 113 12.98 -12.46 -2.73
CA PRO A 113 14.25 -11.95 -3.23
C PRO A 113 14.89 -12.85 -4.30
N ALA A 114 14.77 -14.18 -4.18
CA ALA A 114 15.31 -15.11 -5.17
C ALA A 114 14.54 -15.06 -6.50
N ALA A 115 13.20 -14.93 -6.43
CA ALA A 115 12.36 -14.75 -7.61
C ALA A 115 12.65 -13.40 -8.29
N VAL A 116 12.88 -12.33 -7.51
CA VAL A 116 13.30 -11.02 -8.05
C VAL A 116 14.63 -11.14 -8.78
N GLU A 117 15.64 -11.78 -8.18
CA GLU A 117 16.94 -11.95 -8.83
C GLU A 117 16.85 -12.74 -10.13
N ALA A 118 16.05 -13.81 -10.15
CA ALA A 118 15.81 -14.59 -11.35
C ALA A 118 15.14 -13.75 -12.46
N ALA A 119 14.09 -12.98 -12.13
CA ALA A 119 13.40 -12.11 -13.07
C ALA A 119 14.33 -11.02 -13.64
N VAL A 120 15.17 -10.41 -12.80
CA VAL A 120 16.16 -9.41 -13.22
C VAL A 120 17.19 -10.01 -14.20
N ARG A 121 17.77 -11.17 -13.89
CA ARG A 121 18.75 -11.84 -14.75
C ARG A 121 18.19 -12.21 -16.12
N GLN A 122 16.93 -12.67 -16.17
CA GLN A 122 16.27 -13.07 -17.41
C GLN A 122 15.85 -11.89 -18.27
N SER A 123 15.42 -10.81 -17.66
CA SER A 123 14.81 -9.68 -18.36
C SER A 123 15.77 -8.51 -18.61
N GLY A 124 16.82 -8.36 -17.83
CA GLY A 124 17.62 -7.14 -17.79
C GLY A 124 16.81 -5.95 -17.25
N ALA A 125 15.91 -6.19 -16.29
CA ALA A 125 15.10 -5.14 -15.69
C ALA A 125 15.98 -4.05 -15.08
N ARG A 126 15.50 -2.80 -15.15
CA ARG A 126 16.17 -1.60 -14.64
C ARG A 126 15.72 -1.21 -13.24
N ALA A 127 14.52 -1.64 -12.83
CA ALA A 127 13.96 -1.29 -11.54
C ALA A 127 13.14 -2.45 -10.94
N VAL A 128 12.95 -2.37 -9.62
CA VAL A 128 12.04 -3.22 -8.84
C VAL A 128 11.06 -2.32 -8.10
N ILE A 129 9.76 -2.68 -8.12
CA ILE A 129 8.75 -2.12 -7.23
C ILE A 129 8.42 -3.16 -6.17
N VAL A 130 8.83 -2.93 -4.94
CA VAL A 130 8.37 -3.74 -3.80
C VAL A 130 7.08 -3.17 -3.26
N VAL A 131 6.13 -4.04 -2.93
CA VAL A 131 4.91 -3.65 -2.22
C VAL A 131 5.01 -4.17 -0.80
N HIS A 132 4.91 -3.30 0.20
CA HIS A 132 4.85 -3.70 1.60
C HIS A 132 3.41 -4.15 1.94
N LEU A 133 3.09 -5.37 1.48
CA LEU A 133 1.73 -5.88 1.39
C LEU A 133 1.11 -6.06 2.79
N PHE A 134 -0.16 -5.68 2.90
CA PHE A 134 -0.97 -5.76 4.14
C PHE A 134 -0.42 -4.96 5.32
N GLY A 135 0.66 -4.19 5.11
CA GLY A 135 1.35 -3.42 6.13
C GLY A 135 2.57 -4.13 6.73
N LEU A 136 2.98 -5.25 6.14
CA LEU A 136 4.23 -5.94 6.46
C LEU A 136 5.34 -5.46 5.52
N PRO A 137 6.45 -4.89 6.05
CA PRO A 137 7.59 -4.57 5.22
C PRO A 137 8.14 -5.81 4.50
N CYS A 138 8.55 -5.63 3.22
CA CYS A 138 9.38 -6.62 2.54
C CYS A 138 10.68 -6.86 3.29
N ASP A 139 11.36 -7.97 3.02
CA ASP A 139 12.77 -8.13 3.40
C ASP A 139 13.64 -7.16 2.59
N THR A 140 13.68 -5.93 3.09
CA THR A 140 14.42 -4.84 2.42
C THR A 140 15.92 -5.04 2.48
N ALA A 141 16.44 -5.90 3.37
CA ALA A 141 17.86 -6.24 3.40
C ALA A 141 18.21 -7.16 2.23
N ALA A 142 17.50 -8.28 2.07
CA ALA A 142 17.74 -9.22 0.97
C ALA A 142 17.42 -8.60 -0.40
N ILE A 143 16.32 -7.88 -0.54
CA ILE A 143 15.99 -7.13 -1.77
C ILE A 143 17.08 -6.08 -2.06
N GLY A 144 17.53 -5.34 -1.04
CA GLY A 144 18.59 -4.33 -1.18
C GLY A 144 19.92 -4.92 -1.68
N GLU A 145 20.24 -6.17 -1.34
CA GLU A 145 21.41 -6.87 -1.90
C GLU A 145 21.26 -7.15 -3.39
N VAL A 146 20.06 -7.62 -3.83
CA VAL A 146 19.76 -7.81 -5.25
C VAL A 146 19.85 -6.49 -6.01
N VAL A 147 19.25 -5.44 -5.47
CA VAL A 147 19.26 -4.08 -6.04
C VAL A 147 20.68 -3.58 -6.24
N ARG A 148 21.54 -3.69 -5.23
CA ARG A 148 22.96 -3.26 -5.32
C ARG A 148 23.76 -4.11 -6.31
N ARG A 149 23.60 -5.44 -6.29
CA ARG A 149 24.32 -6.37 -7.16
C ARG A 149 24.03 -6.13 -8.63
N HIS A 150 22.81 -5.76 -8.97
CA HIS A 150 22.37 -5.57 -10.35
C HIS A 150 22.22 -4.08 -10.75
N ASN A 151 22.63 -3.14 -9.89
CA ASN A 151 22.52 -1.70 -10.10
C ASN A 151 21.10 -1.25 -10.51
N LEU A 152 20.09 -1.70 -9.74
CA LEU A 152 18.68 -1.43 -10.00
C LEU A 152 18.21 -0.18 -9.29
N LEU A 153 17.15 0.43 -9.81
CA LEU A 153 16.33 1.37 -9.06
C LEU A 153 15.33 0.61 -8.19
N LEU A 154 15.22 1.02 -6.92
CA LEU A 154 14.23 0.47 -5.98
C LEU A 154 13.14 1.51 -5.72
N ILE A 155 11.89 1.13 -5.97
CA ILE A 155 10.71 1.90 -5.63
C ILE A 155 9.92 1.13 -4.56
N GLU A 156 9.52 1.79 -3.48
CA GLU A 156 8.71 1.21 -2.42
C GLU A 156 7.25 1.62 -2.60
N ASP A 157 6.35 0.68 -2.83
CA ASP A 157 4.91 0.92 -2.66
C ASP A 157 4.53 0.71 -1.18
N CYS A 158 4.45 1.80 -0.46
CA CYS A 158 4.07 1.90 0.94
C CYS A 158 2.56 2.19 1.13
N ALA A 159 1.73 2.03 0.08
CA ALA A 159 0.29 2.34 0.16
C ALA A 159 -0.47 1.59 1.26
N GLN A 160 0.09 0.54 1.80
CA GLN A 160 -0.45 -0.25 2.92
C GLN A 160 0.49 -0.25 4.15
N ALA A 161 1.55 0.56 4.17
CA ALA A 161 2.64 0.41 5.13
C ALA A 161 3.02 1.71 5.85
N HIS A 162 2.05 2.61 6.05
CA HIS A 162 2.26 3.88 6.78
C HIS A 162 2.74 3.60 8.20
N GLY A 163 3.98 3.97 8.51
CA GLY A 163 4.61 3.74 9.80
C GLY A 163 5.14 2.33 10.04
N ALA A 164 5.04 1.42 9.07
CA ALA A 164 5.72 0.13 9.11
C ALA A 164 7.25 0.32 9.13
N ALA A 165 7.98 -0.64 9.69
CA ALA A 165 9.43 -0.56 9.77
C ALA A 165 10.10 -1.94 9.65
N PHE A 166 11.33 -1.95 9.17
CA PHE A 166 12.18 -3.14 9.16
C PHE A 166 13.57 -2.79 9.72
N LEU A 167 14.04 -3.57 10.70
CA LEU A 167 15.29 -3.33 11.42
C LEU A 167 15.43 -1.88 11.94
N GLY A 168 14.34 -1.33 12.46
CA GLY A 168 14.27 0.02 13.02
C GLY A 168 14.16 1.16 12.00
N ARG A 169 14.20 0.90 10.70
CA ARG A 169 14.00 1.89 9.64
C ARG A 169 12.56 1.85 9.11
N LYS A 170 11.95 3.01 8.93
CA LYS A 170 10.58 3.09 8.40
C LYS A 170 10.51 2.68 6.92
N ALA A 171 9.46 1.96 6.54
CA ALA A 171 9.11 1.74 5.14
C ALA A 171 8.94 3.09 4.43
N GLY A 172 9.44 3.17 3.21
CA GLY A 172 9.53 4.42 2.46
C GLY A 172 10.87 5.14 2.56
N THR A 173 11.87 4.52 3.22
CA THR A 173 13.22 5.09 3.34
C THR A 173 14.33 4.20 2.78
N PHE A 174 14.00 3.06 2.21
CA PHE A 174 14.99 2.09 1.69
C PHE A 174 15.32 2.30 0.21
N GLY A 175 14.33 2.79 -0.57
CA GLY A 175 14.42 2.92 -2.02
C GLY A 175 14.91 4.29 -2.50
N HIS A 176 15.02 4.42 -3.84
CA HIS A 176 15.27 5.67 -4.53
C HIS A 176 14.05 6.59 -4.52
N ALA A 177 12.86 5.99 -4.48
CA ALA A 177 11.59 6.65 -4.22
C ALA A 177 10.66 5.71 -3.48
N ALA A 178 9.73 6.27 -2.73
CA ALA A 178 8.63 5.56 -2.09
C ALA A 178 7.31 6.27 -2.36
N VAL A 179 6.23 5.50 -2.34
CA VAL A 179 4.89 6.01 -2.61
C VAL A 179 3.92 5.57 -1.54
N PHE A 180 3.08 6.51 -1.11
CA PHE A 180 2.01 6.29 -0.15
C PHE A 180 0.66 6.61 -0.77
N SER A 181 -0.41 5.99 -0.27
CA SER A 181 -1.80 6.23 -0.67
C SER A 181 -2.62 6.64 0.54
N PHE A 182 -3.47 7.62 0.39
CA PHE A 182 -4.35 8.10 1.46
C PHE A 182 -5.83 7.79 1.19
N TYR A 183 -6.10 6.70 0.46
CA TYR A 183 -7.44 6.17 0.24
C TYR A 183 -8.11 5.80 1.59
N PRO A 184 -9.45 5.88 1.75
CA PRO A 184 -10.14 5.73 3.04
C PRO A 184 -9.88 4.46 3.83
N THR A 185 -9.47 3.36 3.18
CA THR A 185 -9.18 2.09 3.88
C THR A 185 -7.74 2.00 4.40
N LYS A 186 -6.88 2.98 4.10
CA LYS A 186 -5.48 3.00 4.55
C LYS A 186 -5.38 3.38 6.02
N ASN A 187 -4.18 3.22 6.61
CA ASN A 187 -3.97 3.49 8.04
C ASN A 187 -4.12 4.97 8.40
N MET A 188 -3.99 5.86 7.43
CA MET A 188 -4.41 7.26 7.46
C MET A 188 -5.06 7.64 6.12
N THR A 189 -5.91 8.66 6.09
CA THR A 189 -6.65 9.04 4.89
C THR A 189 -6.77 10.55 4.69
N THR A 190 -6.83 10.96 3.42
CA THR A 190 -7.24 12.31 2.99
C THR A 190 -8.48 12.26 2.08
N GLY A 191 -9.25 11.13 2.13
CA GLY A 191 -10.33 10.82 1.19
C GLY A 191 -9.76 10.22 -0.09
N GLU A 192 -9.07 10.99 -0.89
CA GLU A 192 -8.17 10.58 -1.96
C GLU A 192 -6.84 11.33 -1.81
N GLY A 193 -5.75 10.71 -2.27
CA GLY A 193 -4.43 11.31 -2.21
C GLY A 193 -3.30 10.29 -2.30
N GLY A 194 -2.12 10.79 -2.57
CA GLY A 194 -0.86 10.05 -2.54
C GLY A 194 0.29 10.96 -2.13
N MET A 195 1.43 10.36 -1.87
CA MET A 195 2.69 11.06 -1.58
C MET A 195 3.83 10.31 -2.22
N ILE A 196 4.70 11.02 -2.92
CA ILE A 196 6.00 10.53 -3.36
C ILE A 196 7.01 10.98 -2.31
N VAL A 197 7.92 10.11 -1.92
CA VAL A 197 9.02 10.43 -1.01
C VAL A 197 10.33 9.99 -1.66
N THR A 198 11.34 10.84 -1.63
CA THR A 198 12.65 10.54 -2.20
C THR A 198 13.77 11.25 -1.42
N PRO A 199 14.96 10.65 -1.29
CA PRO A 199 16.13 11.35 -0.74
C PRO A 199 16.82 12.25 -1.78
N ASP A 200 16.47 12.15 -3.06
CA ASP A 200 17.12 12.82 -4.18
C ASP A 200 16.37 14.10 -4.57
N ALA A 201 17.03 15.25 -4.43
CA ALA A 201 16.46 16.57 -4.76
C ALA A 201 16.12 16.73 -6.25
N GLU A 202 16.84 16.05 -7.16
CA GLU A 202 16.52 16.12 -8.60
C GLU A 202 15.28 15.29 -8.92
N VAL A 203 15.09 14.13 -8.26
CA VAL A 203 13.86 13.34 -8.38
C VAL A 203 12.67 14.12 -7.81
N ASP A 204 12.84 14.83 -6.67
CA ASP A 204 11.80 15.73 -6.11
C ASP A 204 11.43 16.81 -7.12
N ARG A 205 12.42 17.53 -7.67
CA ARG A 205 12.19 18.59 -8.65
C ARG A 205 11.44 18.09 -9.88
N ARG A 206 11.85 16.95 -10.44
CA ARG A 206 11.19 16.32 -11.59
C ARG A 206 9.78 15.86 -11.25
N ALA A 207 9.57 15.28 -10.08
CA ALA A 207 8.26 14.86 -9.62
C ALA A 207 7.30 16.07 -9.50
N ARG A 208 7.74 17.20 -8.94
CA ARG A 208 6.94 18.43 -8.87
C ARG A 208 6.53 18.96 -10.24
N LEU A 209 7.46 18.99 -11.19
CA LEU A 209 7.17 19.41 -12.57
C LEU A 209 6.17 18.46 -13.26
N LEU A 210 6.27 17.15 -13.02
CA LEU A 210 5.33 16.16 -13.57
C LEU A 210 3.94 16.28 -12.93
N VAL A 211 3.86 16.51 -11.62
CA VAL A 211 2.59 16.66 -10.88
C VAL A 211 1.87 17.96 -11.24
N ASP A 212 2.63 19.06 -11.35
CA ASP A 212 2.14 20.38 -11.73
C ASP A 212 3.12 21.07 -12.69
N PRO A 213 2.83 21.08 -13.99
CA PRO A 213 3.72 21.72 -14.98
C PRO A 213 3.94 23.22 -14.75
N ARG A 214 3.09 23.88 -13.95
CA ARG A 214 3.26 25.31 -13.58
C ARG A 214 4.38 25.54 -12.57
N PHE A 215 4.91 24.48 -11.96
CA PHE A 215 5.96 24.58 -10.94
C PHE A 215 7.24 25.25 -11.48
N GLY A 216 7.53 25.10 -12.78
CA GLY A 216 8.68 25.74 -13.46
C GLY A 216 8.48 27.21 -13.85
N GLY A 217 7.26 27.75 -13.70
CA GLY A 217 6.90 29.13 -14.07
C GLY A 217 5.56 29.20 -14.80
N GLU A 218 4.98 30.41 -14.89
CA GLU A 218 3.69 30.58 -15.56
C GLU A 218 3.84 30.39 -17.09
N TYR A 219 3.10 29.41 -17.62
CA TYR A 219 2.98 29.12 -19.07
C TYR A 219 4.30 28.80 -19.80
N VAL A 220 5.38 28.48 -19.06
CA VAL A 220 6.63 27.95 -19.61
C VAL A 220 6.81 26.55 -19.10
N TYR A 221 6.79 25.57 -19.99
CA TYR A 221 6.74 24.14 -19.61
C TYR A 221 8.04 23.44 -19.97
N ASP A 222 8.83 23.08 -18.97
CA ASP A 222 10.07 22.31 -19.13
C ASP A 222 9.82 20.82 -19.44
N VAL A 223 8.65 20.31 -19.02
CA VAL A 223 8.25 18.91 -19.23
C VAL A 223 6.78 18.80 -19.66
N VAL A 224 6.45 17.72 -20.35
CA VAL A 224 5.06 17.32 -20.56
C VAL A 224 4.58 16.64 -19.29
N GLY A 225 3.97 17.40 -18.40
CA GLY A 225 3.48 16.91 -17.10
C GLY A 225 1.97 16.68 -17.07
N TYR A 226 1.46 16.47 -15.87
CA TYR A 226 0.08 16.10 -15.59
C TYR A 226 -0.63 17.13 -14.70
N ASN A 227 -1.90 16.94 -14.49
CA ASN A 227 -2.65 17.60 -13.43
C ASN A 227 -2.96 16.57 -12.32
N PHE A 228 -1.93 16.19 -11.56
CA PHE A 228 -2.00 15.19 -10.49
C PHE A 228 -1.86 15.81 -9.10
N ARG A 229 -2.10 17.11 -8.98
CA ARG A 229 -2.04 17.83 -7.71
C ARG A 229 -3.04 17.30 -6.69
N MET A 230 -2.61 17.19 -5.44
CA MET A 230 -3.52 17.11 -4.30
C MET A 230 -4.17 18.48 -4.09
N THR A 231 -5.42 18.51 -3.66
CA THR A 231 -6.09 19.75 -3.27
C THR A 231 -5.79 20.09 -1.80
N ASP A 232 -5.85 21.39 -1.42
CA ASP A 232 -5.76 21.79 -0.03
C ASP A 232 -6.90 21.21 0.83
N ILE A 233 -8.08 20.96 0.23
CA ILE A 233 -9.20 20.29 0.92
C ILE A 233 -8.78 18.88 1.40
N ALA A 234 -8.15 18.10 0.53
CA ALA A 234 -7.67 16.77 0.87
C ALA A 234 -6.48 16.84 1.86
N ALA A 235 -5.51 17.69 1.59
CA ALA A 235 -4.31 17.87 2.43
C ALA A 235 -4.63 18.34 3.84
N ALA A 236 -5.72 19.11 4.02
CA ALA A 236 -6.19 19.59 5.33
C ALA A 236 -6.42 18.45 6.34
N MET A 237 -6.76 17.27 5.88
CA MET A 237 -6.91 16.07 6.72
C MET A 237 -5.56 15.42 7.04
N GLY A 238 -4.54 15.62 6.20
CA GLY A 238 -3.28 14.86 6.23
C GLY A 238 -2.52 15.01 7.55
N VAL A 239 -2.30 16.23 8.02
CA VAL A 239 -1.54 16.50 9.26
C VAL A 239 -2.23 15.94 10.51
N PRO A 240 -3.55 16.15 10.74
CA PRO A 240 -4.24 15.53 11.87
C PRO A 240 -4.21 13.99 11.82
N GLN A 241 -4.40 13.41 10.64
CA GLN A 241 -4.30 11.96 10.45
C GLN A 241 -2.89 11.44 10.77
N LEU A 242 -1.85 12.11 10.30
CA LEU A 242 -0.45 11.76 10.54
C LEU A 242 -0.10 11.78 12.03
N ARG A 243 -0.56 12.80 12.79
CA ARG A 243 -0.35 12.88 14.24
C ARG A 243 -0.92 11.70 15.02
N ARG A 244 -2.01 11.09 14.51
CA ARG A 244 -2.66 9.93 15.15
C ARG A 244 -2.20 8.58 14.60
N LEU A 245 -1.41 8.57 13.53
CA LEU A 245 -1.04 7.36 12.80
C LEU A 245 -0.40 6.30 13.70
N ASP A 246 0.60 6.67 14.50
CA ASP A 246 1.30 5.70 15.36
C ASP A 246 0.36 5.11 16.41
N GLY A 247 -0.52 5.91 17.02
CA GLY A 247 -1.54 5.42 17.96
C GLY A 247 -2.57 4.49 17.30
N HIS A 248 -2.96 4.78 16.06
CA HIS A 248 -3.83 3.90 15.27
C HIS A 248 -3.11 2.59 14.91
N ASN A 249 -1.83 2.64 14.54
CA ASN A 249 -1.03 1.45 14.26
C ASN A 249 -0.87 0.58 15.50
N GLU A 250 -0.59 1.15 16.67
CA GLU A 250 -0.51 0.42 17.92
C GLU A 250 -1.84 -0.28 18.26
N THR A 251 -2.96 0.37 17.99
CA THR A 251 -4.27 -0.24 18.21
C THR A 251 -4.51 -1.40 17.23
N ARG A 252 -4.18 -1.23 15.94
CA ARG A 252 -4.23 -2.35 14.96
C ARG A 252 -3.36 -3.52 15.39
N ARG A 253 -2.15 -3.26 15.87
CA ARG A 253 -1.23 -4.28 16.34
C ARG A 253 -1.79 -5.04 17.56
N ARG A 254 -2.36 -4.33 18.56
CA ARG A 254 -3.02 -4.98 19.70
C ARG A 254 -4.17 -5.89 19.26
N HIS A 255 -5.03 -5.42 18.33
CA HIS A 255 -6.10 -6.23 17.76
C HIS A 255 -5.55 -7.47 17.02
N ALA A 256 -4.55 -7.28 16.16
CA ALA A 256 -3.92 -8.35 15.40
C ALA A 256 -3.27 -9.41 16.30
N HIS A 257 -2.57 -8.99 17.36
CA HIS A 257 -1.97 -9.91 18.33
C HIS A 257 -3.03 -10.70 19.11
N ALA A 258 -4.15 -10.05 19.49
CA ALA A 258 -5.27 -10.74 20.14
C ALA A 258 -5.91 -11.78 19.20
N LEU A 259 -6.14 -11.43 17.93
CA LEU A 259 -6.64 -12.37 16.93
C LEU A 259 -5.66 -13.53 16.71
N THR A 260 -4.36 -13.25 16.58
CA THR A 260 -3.34 -14.28 16.41
C THR A 260 -3.28 -15.22 17.61
N ALA A 261 -3.34 -14.70 18.83
CA ALA A 261 -3.38 -15.52 20.05
C ALA A 261 -4.62 -16.41 20.09
N ALA A 262 -5.76 -15.89 19.61
CA ALA A 262 -7.02 -16.64 19.59
C ALA A 262 -7.09 -17.69 18.47
N PHE A 263 -6.28 -17.61 17.42
CA PHE A 263 -6.41 -18.47 16.23
C PHE A 263 -5.24 -19.42 15.99
N ARG A 264 -4.10 -19.24 16.67
CA ARG A 264 -2.87 -20.05 16.43
C ARG A 264 -3.01 -21.55 16.66
N ASP A 265 -4.03 -21.98 17.39
CA ASP A 265 -4.35 -23.37 17.68
C ASP A 265 -5.32 -24.00 16.66
N LEU A 266 -5.82 -23.22 15.67
CA LEU A 266 -6.71 -23.68 14.63
C LEU A 266 -5.90 -24.23 13.46
N ASP A 267 -5.91 -25.54 13.24
CA ASP A 267 -5.12 -26.25 12.23
C ASP A 267 -5.58 -25.96 10.77
N TRP A 268 -6.82 -25.52 10.60
CA TRP A 268 -7.43 -25.17 9.31
C TRP A 268 -7.19 -23.73 8.87
N LEU A 269 -6.65 -22.87 9.77
CA LEU A 269 -6.41 -21.45 9.53
C LEU A 269 -4.94 -21.10 9.81
N GLN A 270 -4.29 -20.46 8.86
CA GLN A 270 -2.95 -19.90 9.04
C GLN A 270 -3.04 -18.39 9.32
N VAL A 271 -2.54 -17.97 10.48
CA VAL A 271 -2.44 -16.55 10.86
C VAL A 271 -1.31 -15.83 10.11
N PRO A 272 -1.38 -14.49 9.96
CA PRO A 272 -0.28 -13.72 9.38
C PRO A 272 0.98 -13.82 10.24
N VAL A 273 2.14 -13.70 9.59
CA VAL A 273 3.44 -13.73 10.26
C VAL A 273 4.00 -12.30 10.42
N GLU A 274 4.75 -12.10 11.48
CA GLU A 274 5.59 -10.91 11.67
C GLU A 274 7.03 -11.40 11.89
N PRO A 275 7.88 -11.37 10.83
CA PRO A 275 9.26 -11.82 10.91
C PRO A 275 10.08 -10.99 11.90
N PRO A 276 11.17 -11.55 12.48
CA PRO A 276 12.09 -10.79 13.32
C PRO A 276 12.58 -9.52 12.64
N GLY A 277 12.56 -8.41 13.36
CA GLY A 277 12.95 -7.09 12.85
C GLY A 277 11.88 -6.33 12.08
N ALA A 278 10.76 -6.97 11.72
CA ALA A 278 9.63 -6.30 11.11
C ALA A 278 8.71 -5.67 12.17
N TYR A 279 8.21 -4.46 11.87
CA TYR A 279 7.11 -3.82 12.56
C TYR A 279 5.92 -3.77 11.61
N HIS A 280 5.03 -4.76 11.73
CA HIS A 280 3.84 -4.91 10.90
C HIS A 280 2.71 -3.98 11.39
N VAL A 281 2.19 -3.11 10.54
CA VAL A 281 1.12 -2.15 10.91
C VAL A 281 -0.30 -2.66 10.64
N TYR A 282 -0.43 -3.89 10.17
CA TYR A 282 -1.69 -4.61 9.98
C TYR A 282 -2.78 -3.75 9.33
N THR A 283 -2.48 -3.18 8.16
CA THR A 283 -3.49 -2.52 7.31
C THR A 283 -4.62 -3.50 7.00
N GLN A 284 -4.27 -4.76 6.78
CA GLN A 284 -5.16 -5.92 6.79
C GLN A 284 -4.64 -6.99 7.74
N TYR A 285 -5.55 -7.71 8.42
CA TYR A 285 -5.27 -8.96 9.10
C TYR A 285 -5.69 -10.10 8.18
N THR A 286 -4.75 -10.60 7.39
CA THR A 286 -5.01 -11.58 6.32
C THR A 286 -4.60 -12.97 6.76
N VAL A 287 -5.57 -13.88 6.81
CA VAL A 287 -5.40 -15.30 7.12
C VAL A 287 -5.44 -16.14 5.84
N ARG A 288 -4.92 -17.38 5.88
CA ARG A 288 -5.12 -18.39 4.83
C ARG A 288 -6.05 -19.48 5.30
N VAL A 289 -7.00 -19.84 4.45
CA VAL A 289 -8.06 -20.82 4.79
C VAL A 289 -8.36 -21.71 3.58
N ARG A 290 -8.19 -23.03 3.69
CA ARG A 290 -8.43 -23.94 2.56
C ARG A 290 -9.89 -24.00 2.12
N GLN A 291 -10.84 -23.90 3.06
CA GLN A 291 -12.28 -23.88 2.77
C GLN A 291 -12.84 -22.45 2.79
N ARG A 292 -12.18 -21.53 2.08
CA ARG A 292 -12.45 -20.09 2.13
C ARG A 292 -13.93 -19.74 1.88
N GLU A 293 -14.57 -20.33 0.86
CA GLU A 293 -15.95 -20.00 0.50
C GLU A 293 -16.95 -20.39 1.60
N ALA A 294 -16.76 -21.54 2.24
CA ALA A 294 -17.58 -21.99 3.37
C ALA A 294 -17.37 -21.07 4.59
N PHE A 295 -16.13 -20.69 4.85
CA PHE A 295 -15.78 -19.76 5.92
C PHE A 295 -16.35 -18.36 5.68
N MET A 296 -16.26 -17.83 4.48
CA MET A 296 -16.89 -16.56 4.10
C MET A 296 -18.41 -16.57 4.32
N ALA A 297 -19.07 -17.66 3.90
CA ALA A 297 -20.52 -17.82 4.11
C ALA A 297 -20.88 -17.87 5.60
N HIS A 298 -20.02 -18.47 6.43
CA HIS A 298 -20.18 -18.50 7.88
C HIS A 298 -20.02 -17.09 8.49
N LEU A 299 -18.92 -16.39 8.21
CA LEU A 299 -18.66 -15.02 8.68
C LEU A 299 -19.78 -14.06 8.28
N ALA A 300 -20.35 -14.21 7.07
CA ALA A 300 -21.49 -13.41 6.61
C ALA A 300 -22.74 -13.64 7.47
N ARG A 301 -23.01 -14.88 7.92
CA ARG A 301 -24.12 -15.18 8.82
C ARG A 301 -23.94 -14.56 10.20
N GLU A 302 -22.68 -14.55 10.68
CA GLU A 302 -22.30 -13.93 11.96
C GLU A 302 -22.23 -12.38 11.88
N GLY A 303 -22.45 -11.78 10.69
CA GLY A 303 -22.39 -10.33 10.48
C GLY A 303 -20.96 -9.76 10.49
N ILE A 304 -19.94 -10.59 10.28
CA ILE A 304 -18.55 -10.17 10.24
C ILE A 304 -18.14 -9.81 8.82
N GLY A 305 -17.74 -8.55 8.63
CA GLY A 305 -17.17 -8.05 7.39
C GLY A 305 -15.85 -8.75 7.06
N HIS A 306 -15.66 -9.15 5.81
CA HIS A 306 -14.44 -9.80 5.34
C HIS A 306 -14.22 -9.47 3.87
N LYS A 307 -12.98 -9.65 3.38
CA LYS A 307 -12.68 -9.36 1.98
C LYS A 307 -11.48 -10.17 1.49
N ILE A 308 -11.53 -10.58 0.21
CA ILE A 308 -10.41 -11.22 -0.47
C ILE A 308 -9.51 -10.13 -1.07
N PHE A 309 -8.25 -10.11 -0.67
CA PHE A 309 -7.19 -9.29 -1.23
C PHE A 309 -6.00 -10.21 -1.61
N TYR A 310 -5.87 -10.72 -2.85
CA TYR A 310 -6.65 -10.41 -4.07
C TYR A 310 -7.13 -11.72 -4.71
N PRO A 311 -8.29 -11.72 -5.41
CA PRO A 311 -8.87 -12.96 -5.93
C PRO A 311 -8.24 -13.46 -7.24
N MET A 312 -7.37 -12.66 -7.87
CA MET A 312 -6.74 -12.94 -9.16
C MET A 312 -5.39 -12.21 -9.25
N LEU A 313 -4.41 -12.84 -9.85
CA LEU A 313 -3.11 -12.22 -10.15
C LEU A 313 -3.24 -11.18 -11.24
N ILE A 314 -2.43 -10.12 -11.17
CA ILE A 314 -2.44 -9.02 -12.15
C ILE A 314 -2.21 -9.53 -13.57
N PRO A 315 -1.16 -10.35 -13.88
CA PRO A 315 -0.95 -10.86 -15.24
C PRO A 315 -2.11 -11.72 -15.75
N HIS A 316 -2.89 -12.36 -14.87
CA HIS A 316 -4.02 -13.22 -15.26
C HIS A 316 -5.33 -12.44 -15.46
N THR A 317 -5.36 -11.14 -15.18
CA THR A 317 -6.55 -10.30 -15.43
C THR A 317 -6.80 -10.14 -16.93
N PRO A 318 -8.07 -9.99 -17.36
CA PRO A 318 -8.39 -9.86 -18.79
C PRO A 318 -7.65 -8.72 -19.50
N ALA A 319 -7.37 -7.60 -18.80
CA ALA A 319 -6.64 -6.48 -19.35
C ALA A 319 -5.19 -6.87 -19.70
N TYR A 320 -4.50 -7.53 -18.77
CA TYR A 320 -3.10 -7.91 -18.96
C TYR A 320 -2.94 -9.05 -19.96
N ARG A 321 -3.84 -10.04 -19.96
CA ARG A 321 -3.85 -11.10 -20.99
C ARG A 321 -4.00 -10.55 -22.41
N ARG A 322 -4.85 -9.53 -22.61
CA ARG A 322 -4.96 -8.86 -23.92
C ARG A 322 -3.69 -8.12 -24.34
N LEU A 323 -2.86 -7.70 -23.38
CA LEU A 323 -1.55 -7.10 -23.63
C LEU A 323 -0.42 -8.13 -23.78
N GLY A 324 -0.75 -9.43 -23.79
CA GLY A 324 0.22 -10.51 -23.93
C GLY A 324 1.03 -10.82 -22.67
N PHE A 325 0.52 -10.43 -21.48
CA PHE A 325 1.08 -10.85 -20.21
C PHE A 325 0.45 -12.18 -19.79
N ASP A 326 1.30 -13.06 -19.29
CA ASP A 326 0.96 -14.34 -18.68
C ASP A 326 2.14 -14.74 -17.77
N GLY A 327 2.13 -15.92 -17.22
CA GLY A 327 3.22 -16.49 -16.42
C GLY A 327 2.72 -17.46 -15.37
N ASP A 328 3.64 -18.25 -14.86
CA ASP A 328 3.39 -19.21 -13.77
C ASP A 328 3.95 -18.65 -12.47
N PHE A 329 3.07 -18.44 -11.49
CA PHE A 329 3.38 -17.92 -10.16
C PHE A 329 2.74 -18.82 -9.10
N PRO A 330 3.28 -20.03 -8.88
CA PRO A 330 2.59 -21.09 -8.12
C PRO A 330 2.28 -20.70 -6.69
N VAL A 331 3.15 -19.90 -6.05
CA VAL A 331 2.89 -19.42 -4.70
C VAL A 331 1.76 -18.39 -4.72
N ALA A 332 1.86 -17.36 -5.54
CA ALA A 332 0.85 -16.31 -5.65
C ALA A 332 -0.51 -16.87 -6.11
N ASP A 333 -0.55 -17.84 -7.04
CA ASP A 333 -1.78 -18.51 -7.47
C ASP A 333 -2.47 -19.24 -6.32
N THR A 334 -1.71 -19.91 -5.46
CA THR A 334 -2.25 -20.55 -4.25
C THR A 334 -2.87 -19.52 -3.31
N LEU A 335 -2.19 -18.39 -3.10
CA LEU A 335 -2.67 -17.32 -2.24
C LEU A 335 -4.00 -16.74 -2.73
N THR A 336 -4.21 -16.57 -4.05
CA THR A 336 -5.50 -16.07 -4.58
C THR A 336 -6.70 -16.92 -4.16
N LYS A 337 -6.49 -18.21 -3.88
CA LYS A 337 -7.53 -19.17 -3.50
C LYS A 337 -7.77 -19.25 -1.99
N GLU A 338 -6.76 -18.92 -1.19
CA GLU A 338 -6.76 -19.19 0.25
C GLU A 338 -6.88 -17.95 1.12
N VAL A 339 -6.42 -16.77 0.67
CA VAL A 339 -6.39 -15.57 1.53
C VAL A 339 -7.78 -15.00 1.81
N LEU A 340 -7.96 -14.52 3.04
CA LEU A 340 -9.13 -13.77 3.48
C LEU A 340 -8.72 -12.78 4.56
N SER A 341 -9.14 -11.52 4.43
CA SER A 341 -8.87 -10.50 5.44
C SER A 341 -10.04 -10.33 6.39
N LEU A 342 -9.73 -10.21 7.68
CA LEU A 342 -10.63 -10.00 8.79
C LEU A 342 -10.52 -8.56 9.33
N PRO A 343 -11.54 -8.04 10.05
CA PRO A 343 -11.51 -6.70 10.63
C PRO A 343 -10.37 -6.54 11.64
N VAL A 344 -9.61 -5.42 11.54
CA VAL A 344 -8.48 -5.10 12.43
C VAL A 344 -8.35 -3.60 12.67
N HIS A 345 -9.27 -2.79 12.13
CA HIS A 345 -9.20 -1.33 12.18
C HIS A 345 -9.30 -0.78 13.64
N PRO A 346 -8.74 0.42 13.90
CA PRO A 346 -8.64 0.96 15.26
C PRO A 346 -9.98 1.39 15.88
N ALA A 347 -11.05 1.45 15.08
CA ALA A 347 -12.41 1.74 15.57
C ALA A 347 -13.18 0.51 16.06
N LEU A 348 -12.58 -0.70 16.05
CA LEU A 348 -13.19 -1.89 16.68
C LEU A 348 -13.26 -1.69 18.20
N SER A 349 -14.45 -1.89 18.77
CA SER A 349 -14.62 -2.03 20.21
C SER A 349 -14.08 -3.39 20.70
N ALA A 350 -13.93 -3.54 22.02
CA ALA A 350 -13.59 -4.83 22.60
C ALA A 350 -14.66 -5.90 22.28
N ASP A 351 -15.93 -5.52 22.29
CA ASP A 351 -17.05 -6.41 21.94
C ASP A 351 -17.01 -6.81 20.47
N ASP A 352 -16.69 -5.88 19.54
CA ASP A 352 -16.51 -6.23 18.13
C ASP A 352 -15.36 -7.22 17.94
N LEU A 353 -14.25 -7.03 18.65
CA LEU A 353 -13.10 -7.94 18.58
C LEU A 353 -13.45 -9.33 19.10
N HIS A 354 -14.18 -9.43 20.22
CA HIS A 354 -14.69 -10.69 20.76
C HIS A 354 -15.62 -11.38 19.75
N ARG A 355 -16.54 -10.65 19.15
CA ARG A 355 -17.44 -11.19 18.12
C ARG A 355 -16.69 -11.74 16.90
N VAL A 356 -15.62 -11.08 16.46
CA VAL A 356 -14.75 -11.62 15.39
C VAL A 356 -14.11 -12.92 15.84
N ILE A 357 -13.58 -12.98 17.08
CA ILE A 357 -12.95 -14.18 17.63
C ILE A 357 -13.95 -15.33 17.71
N ASP A 358 -15.13 -15.10 18.28
CA ASP A 358 -16.16 -16.11 18.46
C ASP A 358 -16.66 -16.64 17.10
N ALA A 359 -16.89 -15.75 16.14
CA ALA A 359 -17.30 -16.14 14.80
C ALA A 359 -16.25 -17.01 14.09
N VAL A 360 -14.97 -16.71 14.23
CA VAL A 360 -13.90 -17.54 13.66
C VAL A 360 -13.83 -18.90 14.37
N ARG A 361 -13.84 -18.92 15.70
CA ARG A 361 -13.72 -20.16 16.48
C ARG A 361 -14.92 -21.09 16.38
N SER A 362 -16.11 -20.55 16.07
CA SER A 362 -17.32 -21.36 15.86
C SER A 362 -17.41 -21.98 14.46
N PHE A 363 -16.50 -21.67 13.55
CA PHE A 363 -16.44 -22.34 12.25
C PHE A 363 -15.79 -23.71 12.37
N HIS A 364 -16.47 -24.74 11.88
CA HIS A 364 -15.97 -26.12 11.79
C HIS A 364 -15.85 -26.50 10.32
N PRO A 365 -14.62 -26.59 9.78
CA PRO A 365 -14.41 -27.09 8.42
C PRO A 365 -14.88 -28.54 8.32
N ARG A 366 -15.48 -28.90 7.19
CA ARG A 366 -15.96 -30.27 6.90
C ARG A 366 -14.86 -31.12 6.30
#